data_94b14b53a4f35a3f95e36755f87b5426
#
_entry.id   94b14b53a4f35a3f95e36755f87b5426
#
_cell.length_a   1.000
_cell.length_b   1.000
_cell.length_c   1.000
_cell.angle_alpha   90.00
_cell.angle_beta   90.00
_cell.angle_gamma   90.00
#
_symmetry.space_group_name_H-M   'P 1'
#
loop_
_entity.id
_entity.type
_entity.pdbx_description
1 polymer ?
#
loop_
_entity_poly.entity_id
_entity_poly.type
_entity_poly.pdbx_seq_one_letter_code
_entity_poly.pdbx_strand_id
1 'polypeptide(L)'
;MQASLSARTIGCIGKCTTGLTAEELDQITDNINKTLSHPKGRQIFERYLQQRNLQSSLECLELYKICSESLAKELSKLQSKDSDLESLTADVMMVKEITEDLDGVPQIDMALMERFNEALTNKTREALLNILEDTRDRTRDYLKNVHQSFKQYISEPCPITK
;
A
#
# COMPACT_ATOMS: atom_id res chain seq x y z
N MET A 1 14.14 32.67 0.60
CA MET A 1 14.50 31.33 1.10
C MET A 1 13.28 30.48 1.48
N GLN A 2 12.34 31.07 2.18
CA GLN A 2 11.15 30.34 2.58
C GLN A 2 10.32 29.88 1.39
N ALA A 3 10.16 30.74 0.41
CA ALA A 3 9.43 30.40 -0.82
C ALA A 3 10.11 29.23 -1.55
N SER A 4 11.44 29.20 -1.56
CA SER A 4 12.20 28.12 -2.17
C SER A 4 11.96 26.80 -1.46
N LEU A 5 11.90 26.82 -0.13
CA LEU A 5 11.63 25.62 0.66
C LEU A 5 10.24 25.07 0.39
N SER A 6 9.25 25.97 0.32
CA SER A 6 7.88 25.59 -0.03
C SER A 6 7.80 24.95 -1.41
N ALA A 7 8.41 25.60 -2.40
CA ALA A 7 8.41 25.11 -3.76
C ALA A 7 9.13 23.75 -3.85
N ARG A 8 10.23 23.62 -3.10
CA ARG A 8 10.96 22.36 -3.06
C ARG A 8 10.10 21.24 -2.49
N THR A 9 9.39 21.52 -1.40
CA THR A 9 8.49 20.53 -0.80
C THR A 9 7.41 20.09 -1.77
N ILE A 10 6.83 21.04 -2.50
CA ILE A 10 5.81 20.73 -3.50
C ILE A 10 6.41 19.92 -4.64
N GLY A 11 7.52 20.37 -5.19
CA GLY A 11 8.13 19.74 -6.35
C GLY A 11 8.72 18.37 -6.04
N CYS A 12 9.33 18.24 -4.89
CA CYS A 12 10.05 17.01 -4.54
C CYS A 12 9.22 16.02 -3.74
N ILE A 13 8.06 16.42 -3.22
CA ILE A 13 7.20 15.63 -2.32
C ILE A 13 8.02 14.92 -1.23
N GLY A 14 9.09 15.55 -0.77
CA GLY A 14 9.91 15.01 0.30
C GLY A 14 11.08 14.17 -0.14
N LYS A 15 11.25 13.89 -1.43
CA LYS A 15 12.36 13.05 -1.88
C LYS A 15 13.72 13.70 -1.61
N CYS A 16 13.78 15.01 -1.64
CA CYS A 16 15.03 15.75 -1.38
C CYS A 16 15.32 15.92 0.10
N THR A 17 14.36 15.64 0.97
CA THR A 17 14.48 15.86 2.40
C THR A 17 14.39 14.57 3.22
N THR A 18 14.48 13.42 2.56
CA THR A 18 14.35 12.12 3.22
C THR A 18 15.60 11.71 4.00
N GLY A 19 16.73 12.38 3.77
CA GLY A 19 17.99 11.96 4.33
C GLY A 19 18.60 10.76 3.62
N LEU A 20 18.00 10.32 2.55
CA LEU A 20 18.50 9.20 1.76
C LEU A 20 19.42 9.70 0.66
N THR A 21 20.49 8.94 0.38
CA THR A 21 21.32 9.20 -0.79
C THR A 21 20.54 8.86 -2.06
N ALA A 22 21.01 9.38 -3.19
CA ALA A 22 20.39 9.06 -4.48
C ALA A 22 20.41 7.56 -4.74
N GLU A 23 21.49 6.89 -4.35
CA GLU A 23 21.64 5.45 -4.50
C GLU A 23 20.65 4.68 -3.63
N GLU A 24 20.50 5.08 -2.35
CA GLU A 24 19.54 4.46 -1.45
C GLU A 24 18.11 4.64 -1.94
N LEU A 25 17.80 5.86 -2.40
CA LEU A 25 16.47 6.16 -2.94
C LEU A 25 16.18 5.31 -4.17
N ASP A 26 17.16 5.16 -5.05
CA ASP A 26 17.01 4.31 -6.24
C ASP A 26 16.74 2.85 -5.86
N GLN A 27 17.44 2.36 -4.85
CA GLN A 27 17.26 0.98 -4.38
C GLN A 27 15.87 0.72 -3.81
N ILE A 28 15.38 1.61 -2.95
CA ILE A 28 14.08 1.40 -2.32
C ILE A 28 12.91 1.68 -3.26
N THR A 29 13.16 2.32 -4.39
CA THR A 29 12.12 2.59 -5.39
C THR A 29 12.28 1.74 -6.64
N ASP A 30 13.20 0.78 -6.62
CA ASP A 30 13.48 -0.08 -7.76
C ASP A 30 12.26 -0.86 -8.26
N ASN A 31 11.48 -1.39 -7.33
CA ASN A 31 10.24 -2.05 -7.68
C ASN A 31 9.20 -1.81 -6.59
N ILE A 32 7.94 -2.13 -6.92
CA ILE A 32 6.82 -1.87 -6.00
C ILE A 32 6.99 -2.59 -4.66
N ASN A 33 7.53 -3.80 -4.67
CA ASN A 33 7.71 -4.57 -3.43
C ASN A 33 8.69 -3.88 -2.48
N LYS A 34 9.79 -3.39 -3.01
CA LYS A 34 10.78 -2.68 -2.20
C LYS A 34 10.22 -1.37 -1.66
N THR A 35 9.51 -0.62 -2.50
CA THR A 35 8.88 0.63 -2.09
C THR A 35 7.88 0.40 -0.96
N LEU A 36 7.02 -0.61 -1.11
CA LEU A 36 5.97 -0.86 -0.14
C LEU A 36 6.49 -1.46 1.17
N SER A 37 7.60 -2.19 1.13
CA SER A 37 8.16 -2.79 2.34
C SER A 37 9.07 -1.86 3.12
N HIS A 38 9.51 -0.75 2.53
CA HIS A 38 10.38 0.21 3.20
C HIS A 38 9.57 1.39 3.72
N PRO A 39 9.64 1.73 5.01
CA PRO A 39 8.81 2.81 5.59
C PRO A 39 8.97 4.15 4.87
N LYS A 40 10.21 4.53 4.54
CA LYS A 40 10.45 5.78 3.81
C LYS A 40 9.97 5.68 2.37
N GLY A 41 10.12 4.52 1.75
CA GLY A 41 9.62 4.28 0.40
C GLY A 41 8.12 4.46 0.32
N ARG A 42 7.39 3.85 1.25
CA ARG A 42 5.93 4.01 1.32
C ARG A 42 5.53 5.46 1.55
N GLN A 43 6.23 6.14 2.43
CA GLN A 43 5.92 7.54 2.76
C GLN A 43 6.08 8.46 1.54
N ILE A 44 7.17 8.30 0.81
CA ILE A 44 7.42 9.10 -0.38
C ILE A 44 6.39 8.77 -1.46
N PHE A 45 6.09 7.50 -1.64
CA PHE A 45 5.10 7.03 -2.62
C PHE A 45 3.72 7.60 -2.29
N GLU A 46 3.33 7.56 -1.02
CA GLU A 46 2.05 8.11 -0.57
C GLU A 46 1.96 9.61 -0.87
N ARG A 47 3.03 10.35 -0.60
CA ARG A 47 3.06 11.78 -0.91
C ARG A 47 2.94 12.05 -2.40
N TYR A 48 3.58 11.22 -3.22
CA TYR A 48 3.46 11.31 -4.66
C TYR A 48 2.01 11.13 -5.09
N LEU A 49 1.34 10.12 -4.55
CA LEU A 49 -0.07 9.84 -4.87
C LEU A 49 -0.98 10.99 -4.43
N GLN A 50 -0.71 11.57 -3.26
CA GLN A 50 -1.47 12.71 -2.75
C GLN A 50 -1.31 13.93 -3.64
N GLN A 51 -0.08 14.21 -4.02
CA GLN A 51 0.21 15.38 -4.85
C GLN A 51 -0.43 15.27 -6.22
N ARG A 52 -0.54 14.06 -6.77
CA ARG A 52 -1.14 13.81 -8.07
C ARG A 52 -2.64 13.57 -8.00
N ASN A 53 -3.24 13.65 -6.81
CA ASN A 53 -4.67 13.43 -6.59
C ASN A 53 -5.15 12.07 -7.11
N LEU A 54 -4.33 11.05 -6.91
CA LEU A 54 -4.66 9.69 -7.33
C LEU A 54 -5.41 8.98 -6.23
N GLN A 55 -6.69 9.30 -6.08
CA GLN A 55 -7.51 8.84 -4.97
C GLN A 55 -7.62 7.32 -4.90
N SER A 56 -7.89 6.68 -6.03
CA SER A 56 -8.00 5.21 -6.07
C SER A 56 -6.69 4.55 -5.66
N SER A 57 -5.56 5.12 -6.05
CA SER A 57 -4.25 4.61 -5.67
C SER A 57 -3.99 4.78 -4.19
N LEU A 58 -4.41 5.92 -3.60
CA LEU A 58 -4.28 6.15 -2.17
C LEU A 58 -5.12 5.14 -1.38
N GLU A 59 -6.32 4.87 -1.83
CA GLU A 59 -7.19 3.89 -1.19
C GLU A 59 -6.62 2.48 -1.30
N CYS A 60 -6.03 2.14 -2.44
CA CYS A 60 -5.34 0.86 -2.61
C CYS A 60 -4.13 0.74 -1.69
N LEU A 61 -3.36 1.82 -1.54
CA LEU A 61 -2.21 1.81 -0.64
C LEU A 61 -2.65 1.59 0.80
N GLU A 62 -3.72 2.25 1.21
CA GLU A 62 -4.27 2.08 2.56
C GLU A 62 -4.75 0.65 2.77
N LEU A 63 -5.46 0.10 1.80
CA LEU A 63 -5.93 -1.27 1.86
C LEU A 63 -4.76 -2.25 1.91
N TYR A 64 -3.72 -2.00 1.13
CA TYR A 64 -2.49 -2.81 1.18
C TYR A 64 -1.89 -2.82 2.58
N LYS A 65 -1.80 -1.65 3.21
CA LYS A 65 -1.25 -1.53 4.55
C LYS A 65 -2.08 -2.31 5.58
N ILE A 66 -3.39 -2.17 5.51
CA ILE A 66 -4.30 -2.84 6.44
C ILE A 66 -4.16 -4.36 6.31
N CYS A 67 -4.17 -4.87 5.08
CA CYS A 67 -4.00 -6.31 4.84
C CYS A 67 -2.65 -6.80 5.35
N SER A 68 -1.59 -6.04 5.07
CA SER A 68 -0.23 -6.41 5.49
C SER A 68 -0.10 -6.43 7.01
N GLU A 69 -0.69 -5.46 7.69
CA GLU A 69 -0.68 -5.38 9.14
C GLU A 69 -1.44 -6.53 9.77
N SER A 70 -2.62 -6.85 9.22
CA SER A 70 -3.42 -7.99 9.71
C SER A 70 -2.67 -9.30 9.54
N LEU A 71 -2.04 -9.49 8.38
CA LEU A 71 -1.25 -10.70 8.12
C LEU A 71 -0.05 -10.81 9.05
N ALA A 72 0.64 -9.70 9.30
CA ALA A 72 1.79 -9.68 10.19
C ALA A 72 1.37 -9.98 11.63
N LYS A 73 0.25 -9.42 12.06
CA LYS A 73 -0.31 -9.65 13.38
C LYS A 73 -0.65 -11.13 13.58
N GLU A 74 -1.28 -11.75 12.58
CA GLU A 74 -1.63 -13.16 12.66
C GLU A 74 -0.42 -14.07 12.63
N LEU A 75 0.60 -13.70 11.86
CA LEU A 75 1.86 -14.45 11.82
C LEU A 75 2.54 -14.44 13.19
N SER A 76 2.49 -13.32 13.88
CA SER A 76 3.03 -13.17 15.22
C SER A 76 2.26 -14.04 16.22
N LYS A 77 0.96 -14.21 16.04
CA LYS A 77 0.12 -15.04 16.91
C LYS A 77 0.33 -16.55 16.72
N LEU A 78 0.95 -16.96 15.61
CA LEU A 78 1.24 -18.39 15.41
C LEU A 78 2.16 -18.96 16.47
N GLN A 79 2.95 -18.12 17.12
CA GLN A 79 3.84 -18.52 18.18
C GLN A 79 3.15 -18.55 19.54
N SER A 80 1.98 -17.97 19.66
CA SER A 80 1.19 -18.02 20.87
C SER A 80 0.03 -18.99 20.65
N LYS A 81 -0.44 -19.61 21.73
CA LYS A 81 -1.53 -20.58 21.63
C LYS A 81 -2.91 -19.93 21.46
N ASP A 82 -2.96 -18.61 21.43
CA ASP A 82 -4.20 -17.88 21.23
C ASP A 82 -4.54 -17.79 19.75
N SER A 83 -5.36 -18.70 19.28
CA SER A 83 -5.91 -18.61 17.94
C SER A 83 -7.31 -18.01 18.04
N ASP A 84 -7.37 -16.69 18.10
CA ASP A 84 -8.64 -15.97 18.16
C ASP A 84 -9.07 -15.63 16.74
N LEU A 85 -10.01 -16.45 16.23
CA LEU A 85 -10.56 -16.22 14.90
C LEU A 85 -11.50 -15.01 14.85
N GLU A 86 -11.99 -14.56 15.99
CA GLU A 86 -12.88 -13.40 16.03
C GLU A 86 -12.16 -12.14 15.55
N SER A 87 -10.94 -11.94 16.02
CA SER A 87 -10.13 -10.79 15.62
C SER A 87 -9.81 -10.83 14.12
N LEU A 88 -9.43 -12.01 13.63
CA LEU A 88 -9.12 -12.19 12.21
C LEU A 88 -10.38 -12.01 11.37
N THR A 89 -11.51 -12.55 11.79
CA THR A 89 -12.79 -12.39 11.11
C THR A 89 -13.18 -10.91 11.02
N ALA A 90 -13.01 -10.18 12.12
CA ALA A 90 -13.30 -8.74 12.16
C ALA A 90 -12.41 -7.97 11.19
N ASP A 91 -11.13 -8.31 11.13
CA ASP A 91 -10.21 -7.68 10.20
C ASP A 91 -10.62 -7.94 8.74
N VAL A 92 -11.02 -9.16 8.43
CA VAL A 92 -11.48 -9.51 7.07
C VAL A 92 -12.77 -8.77 6.72
N MET A 93 -13.69 -8.64 7.67
CA MET A 93 -14.92 -7.89 7.45
C MET A 93 -14.63 -6.41 7.18
N MET A 94 -13.71 -5.82 7.93
CA MET A 94 -13.29 -4.43 7.71
C MET A 94 -12.67 -4.26 6.33
N VAL A 95 -11.79 -5.17 5.94
CA VAL A 95 -11.15 -5.14 4.62
C VAL A 95 -12.18 -5.28 3.51
N LYS A 96 -13.17 -6.15 3.70
CA LYS A 96 -14.25 -6.32 2.73
C LYS A 96 -15.04 -5.02 2.54
N GLU A 97 -15.37 -4.34 3.62
CA GLU A 97 -16.10 -3.07 3.55
C GLU A 97 -15.32 -2.01 2.78
N ILE A 98 -14.02 -1.88 3.06
CA ILE A 98 -13.16 -0.94 2.36
C ILE A 98 -13.11 -1.31 0.87
N THR A 99 -13.00 -2.60 0.57
CA THR A 99 -12.91 -3.11 -0.79
C THR A 99 -14.19 -2.81 -1.58
N GLU A 100 -15.34 -2.93 -0.94
CA GLU A 100 -16.62 -2.63 -1.58
C GLU A 100 -16.73 -1.16 -2.00
N ASP A 101 -16.08 -0.26 -1.26
CA ASP A 101 -16.12 1.17 -1.53
C ASP A 101 -15.10 1.62 -2.57
N LEU A 102 -14.20 0.73 -2.99
CA LEU A 102 -13.18 1.06 -3.99
C LEU A 102 -13.78 1.16 -5.38
N ASP A 103 -13.52 2.29 -6.03
CA ASP A 103 -13.92 2.52 -7.43
C ASP A 103 -12.69 2.64 -8.32
N GLY A 104 -12.85 2.24 -9.57
CA GLY A 104 -11.81 2.44 -10.57
C GLY A 104 -10.61 1.53 -10.43
N VAL A 105 -10.77 0.41 -9.73
CA VAL A 105 -9.70 -0.57 -9.54
C VAL A 105 -10.14 -1.89 -10.15
N PRO A 106 -9.73 -2.18 -11.40
CA PRO A 106 -10.18 -3.40 -12.10
C PRO A 106 -9.81 -4.70 -11.41
N GLN A 107 -8.75 -4.68 -10.61
CA GLN A 107 -8.31 -5.86 -9.87
C GLN A 107 -9.30 -6.27 -8.78
N ILE A 108 -10.15 -5.34 -8.35
CA ILE A 108 -11.19 -5.58 -7.37
C ILE A 108 -12.48 -5.87 -8.14
N ASP A 109 -12.85 -7.12 -8.23
CA ASP A 109 -13.98 -7.56 -9.05
C ASP A 109 -14.98 -8.40 -8.24
N MET A 110 -16.04 -8.83 -8.91
CA MET A 110 -17.09 -9.63 -8.28
C MET A 110 -16.55 -10.97 -7.75
N ALA A 111 -15.61 -11.56 -8.47
CA ALA A 111 -15.00 -12.82 -8.03
C ALA A 111 -14.31 -12.68 -6.69
N LEU A 112 -13.64 -11.55 -6.48
CA LEU A 112 -13.01 -11.27 -5.19
C LEU A 112 -14.06 -11.13 -4.09
N MET A 113 -15.16 -10.43 -4.37
CA MET A 113 -16.23 -10.24 -3.39
C MET A 113 -16.88 -11.57 -3.02
N GLU A 114 -17.05 -12.46 -3.98
CA GLU A 114 -17.56 -13.82 -3.71
C GLU A 114 -16.61 -14.60 -2.83
N ARG A 115 -15.30 -14.44 -3.03
CA ARG A 115 -14.30 -15.09 -2.20
C ARG A 115 -14.30 -14.56 -0.77
N PHE A 116 -14.56 -13.26 -0.57
CA PHE A 116 -14.75 -12.72 0.76
C PHE A 116 -15.92 -13.41 1.47
N ASN A 117 -17.04 -13.53 0.78
CA ASN A 117 -18.22 -14.17 1.36
C ASN A 117 -17.96 -15.63 1.71
N GLU A 118 -17.26 -16.35 0.83
CA GLU A 118 -16.88 -17.74 1.09
C GLU A 118 -15.97 -17.85 2.32
N ALA A 119 -14.96 -17.00 2.41
CA ALA A 119 -14.03 -17.02 3.53
C ALA A 119 -14.73 -16.72 4.84
N LEU A 120 -15.66 -15.75 4.85
CA LEU A 120 -16.41 -15.37 6.03
C LEU A 120 -17.42 -16.46 6.43
N THR A 121 -17.93 -17.20 5.46
CA THR A 121 -18.84 -18.33 5.72
C THR A 121 -18.07 -19.51 6.29
N ASN A 122 -16.94 -19.86 5.71
CA ASN A 122 -16.11 -20.99 6.15
C ASN A 122 -15.47 -20.76 7.52
N LYS A 123 -15.08 -19.52 7.79
CA LYS A 123 -14.46 -19.10 9.07
C LYS A 123 -13.28 -19.97 9.49
N THR A 124 -12.52 -20.44 8.53
CA THR A 124 -11.26 -21.13 8.83
C THR A 124 -10.13 -20.11 8.76
N ARG A 125 -9.13 -20.32 9.60
CA ARG A 125 -7.96 -19.44 9.61
C ARG A 125 -7.32 -19.35 8.22
N GLU A 126 -7.18 -20.50 7.57
CA GLU A 126 -6.57 -20.57 6.24
C GLU A 126 -7.36 -19.73 5.22
N ALA A 127 -8.68 -19.90 5.18
CA ALA A 127 -9.50 -19.13 4.23
C ALA A 127 -9.43 -17.63 4.49
N LEU A 128 -9.46 -17.23 5.76
CA LEU A 128 -9.40 -15.81 6.13
C LEU A 128 -8.04 -15.20 5.78
N LEU A 129 -6.96 -15.92 6.02
CA LEU A 129 -5.62 -15.45 5.67
C LEU A 129 -5.45 -15.38 4.15
N ASN A 130 -5.95 -16.36 3.44
CA ASN A 130 -5.85 -16.40 1.97
C ASN A 130 -6.56 -15.22 1.31
N ILE A 131 -7.72 -14.83 1.83
CA ILE A 131 -8.43 -13.68 1.24
C ILE A 131 -7.70 -12.37 1.51
N LEU A 132 -7.05 -12.23 2.66
CA LEU A 132 -6.24 -11.06 2.95
C LEU A 132 -5.02 -10.99 2.04
N GLU A 133 -4.37 -12.12 1.81
CA GLU A 133 -3.23 -12.20 0.90
C GLU A 133 -3.62 -11.86 -0.54
N ASP A 134 -4.73 -12.41 -1.00
CA ASP A 134 -5.22 -12.15 -2.36
C ASP A 134 -5.57 -10.67 -2.53
N THR A 135 -6.24 -10.08 -1.56
CA THR A 135 -6.60 -8.67 -1.60
C THR A 135 -5.34 -7.80 -1.61
N ARG A 136 -4.38 -8.11 -0.74
CA ARG A 136 -3.09 -7.40 -0.71
C ARG A 136 -2.41 -7.46 -2.09
N ASP A 137 -2.35 -8.64 -2.68
CA ASP A 137 -1.67 -8.83 -3.95
C ASP A 137 -2.37 -8.08 -5.08
N ARG A 138 -3.69 -8.03 -5.07
CA ARG A 138 -4.47 -7.31 -6.09
C ARG A 138 -4.26 -5.79 -5.97
N THR A 139 -4.22 -5.25 -4.76
CA THR A 139 -3.93 -3.83 -4.57
C THR A 139 -2.51 -3.50 -5.02
N ARG A 140 -1.56 -4.39 -4.74
CA ARG A 140 -0.18 -4.22 -5.20
C ARG A 140 -0.10 -4.22 -6.73
N ASP A 141 -0.83 -5.11 -7.39
CA ASP A 141 -0.86 -5.16 -8.85
C ASP A 141 -1.38 -3.85 -9.45
N TYR A 142 -2.42 -3.29 -8.84
CA TYR A 142 -2.92 -1.99 -9.29
C TYR A 142 -1.87 -0.90 -9.10
N LEU A 143 -1.24 -0.87 -7.93
CA LEU A 143 -0.21 0.13 -7.61
C LEU A 143 1.04 -0.03 -8.46
N LYS A 144 1.30 -1.21 -8.96
CA LYS A 144 2.46 -1.48 -9.82
C LYS A 144 2.48 -0.60 -11.06
N ASN A 145 1.33 -0.37 -11.66
CA ASN A 145 1.23 0.49 -12.84
C ASN A 145 1.55 1.95 -12.50
N VAL A 146 1.04 2.41 -11.37
CA VAL A 146 1.31 3.78 -10.90
C VAL A 146 2.76 3.92 -10.46
N HIS A 147 3.33 2.85 -9.92
CA HIS A 147 4.72 2.84 -9.46
C HIS A 147 5.71 3.16 -10.57
N GLN A 148 5.41 2.78 -11.80
CA GLN A 148 6.29 3.09 -12.92
C GLN A 148 6.45 4.58 -13.12
N SER A 149 5.35 5.32 -13.04
CA SER A 149 5.39 6.79 -13.11
C SER A 149 6.10 7.39 -11.91
N PHE A 150 5.90 6.82 -10.74
CA PHE A 150 6.56 7.23 -9.52
C PHE A 150 8.08 7.04 -9.63
N LYS A 151 8.51 5.90 -10.13
CA LYS A 151 9.94 5.60 -10.31
C LYS A 151 10.58 6.62 -11.26
N GLN A 152 9.89 6.95 -12.33
CA GLN A 152 10.36 7.95 -13.28
C GLN A 152 10.48 9.32 -12.59
N TYR A 153 9.48 9.68 -11.80
CA TYR A 153 9.51 10.93 -11.03
C TYR A 153 10.72 10.98 -10.08
N ILE A 154 11.00 9.87 -9.39
CA ILE A 154 12.13 9.79 -8.46
C ILE A 154 13.46 9.95 -9.18
N SER A 155 13.55 9.50 -10.42
CA SER A 155 14.79 9.60 -11.22
C SER A 155 15.04 11.02 -11.71
N GLU A 156 14.01 11.87 -11.74
CA GLU A 156 14.16 13.24 -12.19
C GLU A 156 14.77 14.13 -11.11
N PRO A 157 15.60 15.13 -11.49
CA PRO A 157 16.13 16.06 -10.49
C PRO A 157 15.00 16.89 -9.89
N CYS A 158 15.20 17.33 -8.66
CA CYS A 158 14.22 18.20 -8.01
C CYS A 158 14.12 19.52 -8.76
N PRO A 159 12.90 20.02 -9.03
CA PRO A 159 12.72 21.24 -9.81
C PRO A 159 13.40 22.45 -9.21
N ILE A 160 13.62 22.43 -7.92
CA ILE A 160 14.14 23.59 -7.19
C ILE A 160 15.66 23.61 -7.08
N THR A 161 16.33 22.57 -7.56
CA THR A 161 17.78 22.46 -7.42
C THR A 161 18.56 23.23 -8.48
N LYS A 162 17.90 23.97 -9.30
CA LYS A 162 18.56 24.78 -10.34
C LYS A 162 19.04 26.12 -9.80
#